data_13b75b361d56b0c9c29d0cf9737f580e
#
_entry.id   13b75b361d56b0c9c29d0cf9737f580e
#
_cell.length_a   1.000
_cell.length_b   1.000
_cell.length_c   1.000
_cell.angle_alpha   90.00
_cell.angle_beta   90.00
_cell.angle_gamma   90.00
#
_symmetry.space_group_name_H-M   'P 1'
#
loop_
_entity.id
_entity.type
_entity.pdbx_description
1 polymer ?
#
loop_
_entity_poly.entity_id
_entity_poly.type
_entity_poly.pdbx_seq_one_letter_code
_entity_poly.pdbx_strand_id
1 'polypeptide(L)'
;MKIYLVRHGETDWNQAGRLQGQTDIDLDAQGFAQAAEAAERLKEVPFEIAFCSPLIRARHTAETIVGERKITLTTDERLRELNFGPWEGTDVRKIREGANSPFTDPGSYLPPEGAESFAQLYARGGEFVKRVLLPLE
;
A
#
# COMPACT_ATOMS: atom_id res chain seq x y z
N MET A 1 15.58 16.41 0.05
CA MET A 1 14.54 15.64 0.82
C MET A 1 14.92 14.17 0.94
N LYS A 2 14.63 13.48 2.07
CA LYS A 2 14.80 12.03 2.25
C LYS A 2 13.42 11.39 2.46
N ILE A 3 13.10 10.36 1.70
CA ILE A 3 11.81 9.68 1.73
C ILE A 3 12.01 8.26 2.24
N TYR A 4 11.16 7.84 3.18
CA TYR A 4 11.07 6.48 3.68
C TYR A 4 9.76 5.86 3.17
N LEU A 5 9.87 4.76 2.46
CA LEU A 5 8.74 3.97 2.00
C LEU A 5 8.56 2.75 2.89
N VAL A 6 7.37 2.59 3.44
CA VAL A 6 7.05 1.47 4.33
C VAL A 6 5.85 0.73 3.76
N ARG A 7 5.98 -0.59 3.62
CA ARG A 7 4.85 -1.47 3.29
C ARG A 7 4.06 -1.75 4.56
N HIS A 8 2.73 -1.89 4.44
CA HIS A 8 1.86 -2.32 5.53
C HIS A 8 2.27 -3.70 6.09
N GLY A 9 1.94 -3.95 7.36
CA GLY A 9 2.10 -5.24 8.01
C GLY A 9 1.19 -6.33 7.43
N GLU A 10 1.35 -7.55 7.90
CA GLU A 10 0.62 -8.72 7.42
C GLU A 10 -0.86 -8.67 7.75
N THR A 11 -1.67 -9.31 6.93
CA THR A 11 -3.11 -9.45 7.07
C THR A 11 -3.51 -10.92 6.93
N ASP A 12 -4.70 -11.30 7.40
CA ASP A 12 -5.22 -12.66 7.21
C ASP A 12 -5.26 -13.08 5.73
N TRP A 13 -5.50 -12.13 4.83
CA TRP A 13 -5.49 -12.40 3.39
C TRP A 13 -4.09 -12.62 2.85
N ASN A 14 -3.06 -11.98 3.40
CA ASN A 14 -1.67 -12.31 3.06
C ASN A 14 -1.34 -13.75 3.45
N GLN A 15 -1.69 -14.16 4.68
CA GLN A 15 -1.47 -15.52 5.14
C GLN A 15 -2.23 -16.55 4.31
N ALA A 16 -3.47 -16.25 3.95
CA ALA A 16 -4.31 -17.11 3.12
C ALA A 16 -3.92 -17.10 1.63
N GLY A 17 -2.92 -16.30 1.22
CA GLY A 17 -2.51 -16.18 -0.18
C GLY A 17 -3.60 -15.57 -1.08
N ARG A 18 -4.43 -14.70 -0.54
CA ARG A 18 -5.49 -14.01 -1.27
C ARG A 18 -5.05 -12.63 -1.74
N LEU A 19 -5.44 -12.30 -2.96
CA LEU A 19 -5.18 -10.98 -3.54
C LEU A 19 -6.03 -9.91 -2.87
N GLN A 20 -5.41 -8.87 -2.31
CA GLN A 20 -6.11 -7.85 -1.54
C GLN A 20 -6.58 -6.67 -2.38
N GLY A 21 -5.68 -6.06 -3.14
CA GLY A 21 -5.98 -4.85 -3.89
C GLY A 21 -6.53 -3.73 -2.99
N GLN A 22 -7.68 -3.19 -3.35
CA GLN A 22 -8.36 -2.14 -2.60
C GLN A 22 -9.43 -2.65 -1.62
N THR A 23 -9.61 -3.97 -1.50
CA THR A 23 -10.43 -4.54 -0.43
C THR A 23 -9.82 -4.18 0.93
N ASP A 24 -10.64 -3.65 1.82
CA ASP A 24 -10.19 -3.03 3.06
C ASP A 24 -10.07 -4.07 4.19
N ILE A 25 -8.96 -4.81 4.18
CA ILE A 25 -8.60 -5.82 5.18
C ILE A 25 -7.61 -5.22 6.16
N ASP A 26 -7.86 -5.38 7.45
CA ASP A 26 -6.99 -4.90 8.52
C ASP A 26 -5.77 -5.80 8.73
N LEU A 27 -4.81 -5.29 9.51
CA LEU A 27 -3.67 -6.06 9.99
C LEU A 27 -4.14 -7.22 10.87
N ASP A 28 -3.46 -8.35 10.75
CA ASP A 28 -3.55 -9.40 11.75
C ASP A 28 -2.61 -9.14 12.94
N ALA A 29 -2.57 -10.05 13.91
CA ALA A 29 -1.71 -9.89 15.09
C ALA A 29 -0.24 -9.78 14.72
N GLN A 30 0.21 -10.52 13.70
CA GLN A 30 1.58 -10.45 13.20
C GLN A 30 1.84 -9.11 12.49
N GLY A 31 0.88 -8.62 11.72
CA GLY A 31 0.97 -7.32 11.06
C GLY A 31 1.12 -6.16 12.05
N PHE A 32 0.37 -6.18 13.15
CA PHE A 32 0.55 -5.20 14.23
C PHE A 32 1.92 -5.31 14.89
N ALA A 33 2.44 -6.53 15.12
CA ALA A 33 3.79 -6.73 15.65
C ALA A 33 4.87 -6.21 14.69
N GLN A 34 4.72 -6.44 13.39
CA GLN A 34 5.61 -5.91 12.34
C GLN A 34 5.58 -4.37 12.29
N ALA A 35 4.41 -3.76 12.43
CA ALA A 35 4.28 -2.31 12.50
C ALA A 35 5.01 -1.73 13.73
N ALA A 36 4.89 -2.38 14.89
CA ALA A 36 5.60 -2.00 16.10
C ALA A 36 7.13 -2.14 15.95
N GLU A 37 7.61 -3.21 15.30
CA GLU A 37 9.03 -3.39 14.99
C GLU A 37 9.54 -2.29 14.05
N ALA A 38 8.78 -1.94 13.02
CA ALA A 38 9.11 -0.85 12.12
C ALA A 38 9.17 0.50 12.86
N ALA A 39 8.22 0.74 13.78
CA ALA A 39 8.23 1.94 14.63
C ALA A 39 9.50 2.04 15.48
N GLU A 40 9.93 0.92 16.10
CA GLU A 40 11.16 0.87 16.89
C GLU A 40 12.41 1.14 16.02
N ARG A 41 12.48 0.52 14.83
CA ARG A 41 13.60 0.74 13.89
C ARG A 41 13.69 2.20 13.41
N LEU A 42 12.57 2.88 13.32
CA LEU A 42 12.47 4.24 12.81
C LEU A 42 12.40 5.31 13.91
N LYS A 43 12.51 4.92 15.19
CA LYS A 43 12.26 5.83 16.32
C LYS A 43 13.14 7.08 16.35
N GLU A 44 14.39 6.95 15.93
CA GLU A 44 15.36 8.05 15.90
C GLU A 44 15.33 8.86 14.60
N VAL A 45 14.51 8.46 13.63
CA VAL A 45 14.37 9.21 12.38
C VAL A 45 13.49 10.44 12.61
N PRO A 46 13.99 11.66 12.38
CA PRO A 46 13.25 12.89 12.61
C PRO A 46 12.30 13.15 11.43
N PHE A 47 11.16 12.46 11.39
CA PHE A 47 10.13 12.73 10.39
C PHE A 47 9.49 14.09 10.62
N GLU A 48 9.23 14.83 9.55
CA GLU A 48 8.54 16.11 9.56
C GLU A 48 7.06 15.96 9.16
N ILE A 49 6.77 14.98 8.29
CA ILE A 49 5.44 14.71 7.75
C ILE A 49 5.31 13.23 7.41
N ALA A 50 4.09 12.71 7.44
CA ALA A 50 3.77 11.36 7.04
C ALA A 50 2.52 11.31 6.17
N PHE A 51 2.54 10.44 5.16
CA PHE A 51 1.40 10.15 4.30
C PHE A 51 1.13 8.66 4.30
N CYS A 52 -0.13 8.26 4.19
CA CYS A 52 -0.49 6.86 4.02
C CYS A 52 -1.70 6.68 3.11
N SER A 53 -1.85 5.46 2.60
CA SER A 53 -3.10 5.04 1.97
C SER A 53 -4.26 5.08 2.99
N PRO A 54 -5.49 5.38 2.57
CA PRO A 54 -6.67 5.30 3.45
C PRO A 54 -7.06 3.85 3.81
N LEU A 55 -6.50 2.84 3.12
CA LEU A 55 -6.76 1.43 3.45
C LEU A 55 -6.30 1.12 4.88
N ILE A 56 -7.16 0.45 5.66
CA ILE A 56 -7.00 0.29 7.10
C ILE A 56 -5.65 -0.34 7.48
N ARG A 57 -5.17 -1.35 6.75
CA ARG A 57 -3.86 -1.98 6.98
C ARG A 57 -2.69 -1.00 6.86
N ALA A 58 -2.75 -0.10 5.89
CA ALA A 58 -1.71 0.92 5.69
C ALA A 58 -1.82 2.03 6.74
N ARG A 59 -3.05 2.44 7.06
CA ARG A 59 -3.31 3.45 8.08
C ARG A 59 -2.85 3.00 9.46
N HIS A 60 -3.22 1.80 9.92
CA HIS A 60 -2.78 1.27 11.20
C HIS A 60 -1.26 1.07 11.28
N THR A 61 -0.62 0.65 10.17
CA THR A 61 0.84 0.60 10.11
C THR A 61 1.45 1.99 10.28
N ALA A 62 0.94 3.00 9.57
CA ALA A 62 1.43 4.36 9.64
C ALA A 62 1.18 5.02 11.02
N GLU A 63 -0.01 4.84 11.58
CA GLU A 63 -0.36 5.33 12.92
C GLU A 63 0.57 4.75 14.00
N THR A 64 0.90 3.46 13.89
CA THR A 64 1.85 2.80 14.80
C THR A 64 3.25 3.39 14.68
N ILE A 65 3.73 3.64 13.46
CA ILE A 65 5.07 4.22 13.22
C ILE A 65 5.12 5.68 13.66
N VAL A 66 4.08 6.45 13.39
CA VAL A 66 3.99 7.85 13.84
C VAL A 66 3.94 7.91 15.37
N GLY A 67 3.12 7.06 16.01
CA GLY A 67 3.03 6.99 17.45
C GLY A 67 2.73 8.34 18.09
N GLU A 68 3.50 8.70 19.12
CA GLU A 68 3.34 9.98 19.86
C GLU A 68 4.09 11.17 19.22
N ARG A 69 4.66 11.00 18.05
CA ARG A 69 5.37 12.08 17.35
C ARG A 69 4.41 13.23 17.01
N LYS A 70 4.87 14.44 17.19
CA LYS A 70 4.10 15.67 16.86
C LYS A 70 4.22 15.97 15.36
N ILE A 71 3.82 15.04 14.51
CA ILE A 71 3.79 15.20 13.06
C ILE A 71 2.39 14.91 12.53
N THR A 72 2.06 15.49 11.40
CA THR A 72 0.78 15.26 10.74
C THR A 72 0.87 13.98 9.91
N LEU A 73 -0.06 13.05 10.15
CA LEU A 73 -0.31 11.91 9.27
C LEU A 73 -1.51 12.23 8.37
N THR A 74 -1.30 12.26 7.07
CA THR A 74 -2.33 12.56 6.08
C THR A 74 -2.61 11.33 5.23
N THR A 75 -3.88 10.98 5.09
CA THR A 75 -4.30 9.94 4.14
C THR A 75 -4.48 10.52 2.74
N ASP A 76 -4.10 9.75 1.72
CA ASP A 76 -4.28 10.14 0.33
C ASP A 76 -4.73 8.95 -0.52
N GLU A 77 -5.85 9.12 -1.22
CA GLU A 77 -6.46 8.11 -2.08
C GLU A 77 -5.52 7.62 -3.20
N ARG A 78 -4.63 8.47 -3.65
CA ARG A 78 -3.65 8.15 -4.69
C ARG A 78 -2.59 7.15 -4.25
N LEU A 79 -2.48 6.88 -2.93
CA LEU A 79 -1.56 5.89 -2.33
C LEU A 79 -2.19 4.52 -2.16
N ARG A 80 -3.42 4.31 -2.62
CA ARG A 80 -4.04 2.98 -2.62
C ARG A 80 -3.26 1.98 -3.47
N GLU A 81 -3.35 0.71 -3.08
CA GLU A 81 -2.90 -0.43 -3.88
C GLU A 81 -3.60 -0.45 -5.24
N LEU A 82 -3.04 -1.16 -6.21
CA LEU A 82 -3.69 -1.45 -7.49
C LEU A 82 -5.06 -2.08 -7.23
N ASN A 83 -6.09 -1.55 -7.88
CA ASN A 83 -7.42 -2.14 -7.82
C ASN A 83 -7.44 -3.37 -8.74
N PHE A 84 -7.58 -4.56 -8.16
CA PHE A 84 -7.66 -5.81 -8.91
C PHE A 84 -9.12 -6.20 -9.27
N GLY A 85 -10.09 -5.41 -8.84
CA GLY A 85 -11.50 -5.61 -9.17
C GLY A 85 -12.00 -6.99 -8.76
N PRO A 86 -12.59 -7.76 -9.70
CA PRO A 86 -13.19 -9.06 -9.40
C PRO A 86 -12.17 -10.13 -8.97
N TRP A 87 -10.87 -9.90 -9.12
CA TRP A 87 -9.83 -10.82 -8.67
C TRP A 87 -9.50 -10.70 -7.18
N GLU A 88 -9.96 -9.66 -6.52
CA GLU A 88 -9.75 -9.48 -5.08
C GLU A 88 -10.40 -10.63 -4.30
N GLY A 89 -9.68 -11.17 -3.32
CA GLY A 89 -10.07 -12.33 -2.54
C GLY A 89 -9.76 -13.69 -3.20
N THR A 90 -9.32 -13.73 -4.46
CA THR A 90 -8.90 -14.97 -5.11
C THR A 90 -7.49 -15.41 -4.70
N ASP A 91 -7.19 -16.70 -4.91
CA ASP A 91 -5.85 -17.23 -4.68
C ASP A 91 -4.84 -16.55 -5.64
N VAL A 92 -3.84 -15.90 -5.07
CA VAL A 92 -2.81 -15.17 -5.83
C VAL A 92 -2.03 -16.05 -6.80
N ARG A 93 -1.91 -17.37 -6.51
CA ARG A 93 -1.22 -18.33 -7.39
C ARG A 93 -1.95 -18.47 -8.71
N LYS A 94 -3.30 -18.54 -8.68
CA LYS A 94 -4.12 -18.61 -9.89
C LYS A 94 -3.92 -17.40 -10.80
N ILE A 95 -3.77 -16.23 -10.20
CA ILE A 95 -3.51 -14.99 -10.95
C ILE A 95 -2.08 -14.99 -11.50
N ARG A 96 -1.09 -15.45 -10.74
CA ARG A 96 0.31 -15.51 -11.18
C ARG A 96 0.51 -16.48 -12.35
N GLU A 97 -0.17 -17.62 -12.31
CA GLU A 97 -0.08 -18.67 -13.34
C GLU A 97 -0.97 -18.38 -14.56
N GLY A 98 -1.87 -17.43 -14.45
CA GLY A 98 -2.76 -17.02 -15.53
C GLY A 98 -2.04 -16.31 -16.68
N ALA A 99 -2.62 -16.42 -17.88
CA ALA A 99 -2.07 -15.81 -19.09
C ALA A 99 -2.05 -14.25 -19.08
N ASN A 100 -2.85 -13.62 -18.21
CA ASN A 100 -2.95 -12.17 -18.07
C ASN A 100 -2.51 -11.73 -16.66
N SER A 101 -1.31 -12.15 -16.26
CA SER A 101 -0.83 -11.90 -14.91
C SER A 101 -0.11 -10.55 -14.78
N PRO A 102 -0.53 -9.67 -13.88
CA PRO A 102 0.19 -8.44 -13.60
C PRO A 102 1.55 -8.68 -12.91
N PHE A 103 1.79 -9.90 -12.41
CA PHE A 103 3.01 -10.23 -11.65
C PHE A 103 4.10 -10.84 -12.52
N THR A 104 3.72 -11.63 -13.52
CA THR A 104 4.68 -12.34 -14.38
C THR A 104 4.89 -11.67 -15.73
N ASP A 105 3.91 -10.97 -16.23
CA ASP A 105 3.99 -10.17 -17.46
C ASP A 105 3.21 -8.85 -17.32
N PRO A 106 3.75 -7.91 -16.54
CA PRO A 106 3.08 -6.62 -16.31
C PRO A 106 2.90 -5.80 -17.59
N GLY A 107 3.76 -6.01 -18.59
CA GLY A 107 3.69 -5.29 -19.88
C GLY A 107 2.48 -5.67 -20.72
N SER A 108 2.00 -6.90 -20.59
CA SER A 108 0.84 -7.43 -21.31
C SER A 108 -0.44 -7.46 -20.46
N TYR A 109 -0.36 -6.97 -19.22
CA TYR A 109 -1.51 -6.98 -18.32
C TYR A 109 -2.67 -6.14 -18.83
N LEU A 110 -3.81 -6.77 -19.02
CA LEU A 110 -5.08 -6.13 -19.36
C LEU A 110 -6.03 -6.30 -18.16
N PRO A 111 -6.39 -5.20 -17.47
CA PRO A 111 -7.25 -5.30 -16.30
C PRO A 111 -8.63 -5.85 -16.68
N PRO A 112 -9.20 -6.75 -15.87
CA PRO A 112 -10.60 -7.13 -16.03
C PRO A 112 -11.51 -5.92 -15.75
N GLU A 113 -12.77 -6.00 -16.17
CA GLU A 113 -13.74 -4.94 -15.92
C GLU A 113 -13.83 -4.63 -14.42
N GLY A 114 -13.76 -3.37 -14.06
CA GLY A 114 -13.76 -2.90 -12.67
C GLY A 114 -12.38 -2.88 -11.99
N ALA A 115 -11.34 -3.37 -12.66
CA ALA A 115 -9.96 -3.29 -12.18
C ALA A 115 -9.20 -2.10 -12.78
N GLU A 116 -8.05 -1.78 -12.19
CA GLU A 116 -7.18 -0.68 -12.59
C GLU A 116 -6.03 -1.18 -13.47
N SER A 117 -5.71 -0.41 -14.51
CA SER A 117 -4.48 -0.64 -15.30
C SER A 117 -3.24 -0.05 -14.61
N PHE A 118 -2.06 -0.52 -15.00
CA PHE A 118 -0.81 0.13 -14.56
C PHE A 118 -0.71 1.58 -15.01
N ALA A 119 -1.23 1.93 -16.18
CA ALA A 119 -1.25 3.32 -16.64
C ALA A 119 -2.05 4.23 -15.70
N GLN A 120 -3.20 3.76 -15.22
CA GLN A 120 -4.01 4.48 -14.23
C GLN A 120 -3.29 4.58 -12.88
N LEU A 121 -2.66 3.50 -12.41
CA LEU A 121 -1.84 3.49 -11.19
C LEU A 121 -0.70 4.52 -11.28
N TYR A 122 0.05 4.51 -12.38
CA TYR A 122 1.14 5.47 -12.61
C TYR A 122 0.65 6.91 -12.68
N ALA A 123 -0.51 7.15 -13.32
CA ALA A 123 -1.09 8.49 -13.41
C ALA A 123 -1.41 9.05 -12.02
N ARG A 124 -2.16 8.29 -11.18
CA ARG A 124 -2.52 8.77 -9.84
C ARG A 124 -1.33 8.88 -8.89
N GLY A 125 -0.40 7.91 -8.93
CA GLY A 125 0.84 7.97 -8.14
C GLY A 125 1.73 9.13 -8.55
N GLY A 126 1.87 9.37 -9.87
CA GLY A 126 2.59 10.52 -10.42
C GLY A 126 1.99 11.87 -10.01
N GLU A 127 0.65 11.97 -9.94
CA GLU A 127 -0.02 13.16 -9.41
C GLU A 127 0.29 13.40 -7.93
N PHE A 128 0.35 12.35 -7.11
CA PHE A 128 0.78 12.46 -5.72
C PHE A 128 2.21 13.01 -5.62
N VAL A 129 3.13 12.43 -6.37
CA VAL A 129 4.53 12.90 -6.39
C VAL A 129 4.62 14.36 -6.80
N LYS A 130 3.99 14.74 -7.91
CA LYS A 130 4.08 16.11 -8.47
C LYS A 130 3.43 17.16 -7.59
N ARG A 131 2.27 16.84 -7.00
CA ARG A 131 1.46 17.85 -6.28
C ARG A 131 1.68 17.85 -4.78
N VAL A 132 2.25 16.78 -4.23
CA VAL A 132 2.43 16.64 -2.77
C VAL A 132 3.91 16.57 -2.41
N LEU A 133 4.68 15.65 -3.01
CA LEU A 133 6.07 15.46 -2.59
C LEU A 133 7.03 16.51 -3.14
N LEU A 134 6.96 16.84 -4.45
CA LEU A 134 7.87 17.83 -5.03
C LEU A 134 7.75 19.24 -4.41
N PRO A 135 6.56 19.74 -4.03
CA PRO A 135 6.46 21.03 -3.35
C PRO A 135 7.05 21.08 -1.94
N LEU A 136 7.42 19.92 -1.34
CA LEU A 136 8.08 19.85 -0.04
C LEU A 136 9.60 20.04 -0.11
N GLU A 137 10.17 20.11 -1.30
CA GLU A 137 11.57 20.47 -1.51
C GLU A 137 11.75 22.01 -1.42
#